data_32c21b6971ffd8afead960acbe243261
#
_entry.id   32c21b6971ffd8afead960acbe243261
#
_cell.length_a   1.000
_cell.length_b   1.000
_cell.length_c   1.000
_cell.angle_alpha   90.00
_cell.angle_beta   90.00
_cell.angle_gamma   90.00
#
_symmetry.space_group_name_H-M   'P 1'
#
loop_
_entity.id
_entity.type
_entity.pdbx_description
1 polymer ?
#
loop_
_entity_poly.entity_id
_entity_poly.type
_entity_poly.pdbx_seq_one_letter_code
_entity_poly.pdbx_strand_id
1 'polypeptide(L)'
;MPKLRQVQLEGLALAAFEWNAALRGSTPTLLLVHATGFHARVWDQVVRRLPPVHVLAIELRGHGRSESLPFAGWEDFGRDLAQAAAALDLEGAVAVGHSMGGHALVAAAAAQPGRFARLMLIDPPMFAPESYLNRPPLSSDPHPAVGRKNRFESPQALFDRMVQRLPYSTWDPEALRDYCAHGLRPAADGDGFELACAPATEGRVYDTVRRDAGIYASIRALRIPVTVVRARALDESIRPFDTLGSPTWPGLAGEFRDGRDLHLPDKTHLMPMEDPALVARLIAEELLGAAPRAAG
;
A
#
# COMPACT_ATOMS: atom_id res chain seq x y z
N MET A 1 -16.48 0.13 -13.60
CA MET A 1 -15.02 0.29 -13.65
C MET A 1 -14.64 1.61 -13.00
N PRO A 2 -13.48 1.72 -12.32
CA PRO A 2 -13.06 2.97 -11.71
C PRO A 2 -12.68 4.00 -12.77
N LYS A 3 -12.79 5.28 -12.37
CA LYS A 3 -12.34 6.42 -13.18
C LYS A 3 -10.91 6.78 -12.78
N LEU A 4 -10.01 6.90 -13.75
CA LEU A 4 -8.67 7.44 -13.52
C LEU A 4 -8.73 8.95 -13.33
N ARG A 5 -8.03 9.46 -12.32
CA ARG A 5 -7.85 10.88 -12.01
C ARG A 5 -6.36 11.18 -11.90
N GLN A 6 -5.96 12.35 -12.34
CA GLN A 6 -4.65 12.93 -12.05
C GLN A 6 -4.77 13.86 -10.85
N VAL A 7 -3.89 13.67 -9.87
CA VAL A 7 -3.79 14.46 -8.65
C VAL A 7 -2.50 15.26 -8.72
N GLN A 8 -2.64 16.56 -8.96
CA GLN A 8 -1.49 17.46 -9.07
C GLN A 8 -0.98 17.83 -7.68
N LEU A 9 0.29 17.58 -7.44
CA LEU A 9 1.04 17.97 -6.26
C LEU A 9 2.08 19.02 -6.61
N GLU A 10 2.80 19.52 -5.64
CA GLU A 10 3.93 20.40 -5.89
C GLU A 10 5.07 19.63 -6.59
N GLY A 11 5.23 19.84 -7.90
CA GLY A 11 6.27 19.24 -8.73
C GLY A 11 6.07 17.76 -9.09
N LEU A 12 4.91 17.15 -8.79
CA LEU A 12 4.63 15.75 -9.06
C LEU A 12 3.15 15.54 -9.37
N ALA A 13 2.82 14.70 -10.35
CA ALA A 13 1.46 14.21 -10.56
C ALA A 13 1.33 12.76 -10.13
N LEU A 14 0.35 12.48 -9.26
CA LEU A 14 -0.05 11.13 -8.89
C LEU A 14 -1.31 10.72 -9.62
N ALA A 15 -1.42 9.42 -9.90
CA ALA A 15 -2.65 8.82 -10.41
C ALA A 15 -3.50 8.29 -9.24
N ALA A 16 -4.81 8.47 -9.34
CA ALA A 16 -5.77 7.88 -8.44
C ALA A 16 -6.91 7.22 -9.24
N PHE A 17 -7.41 6.12 -8.75
CA PHE A 17 -8.60 5.47 -9.28
C PHE A 17 -9.77 5.68 -8.34
N GLU A 18 -10.93 6.06 -8.89
CA GLU A 18 -12.14 6.39 -8.14
C GLU A 18 -13.29 5.45 -8.51
N TRP A 19 -13.84 4.75 -7.52
CA TRP A 19 -15.06 3.95 -7.63
C TRP A 19 -16.21 4.65 -6.91
N ASN A 20 -17.41 4.46 -7.42
CA ASN A 20 -18.65 4.94 -6.80
C ASN A 20 -18.62 6.46 -6.50
N ALA A 21 -18.12 7.27 -7.43
CA ALA A 21 -17.99 8.72 -7.27
C ALA A 21 -19.31 9.41 -6.86
N ALA A 22 -20.48 8.84 -7.22
CA ALA A 22 -21.78 9.35 -6.83
C ALA A 22 -22.06 9.25 -5.32
N LEU A 23 -21.28 8.42 -4.59
CA LEU A 23 -21.41 8.26 -3.13
C LEU A 23 -20.50 9.21 -2.35
N ARG A 24 -19.70 10.04 -3.01
CA ARG A 24 -18.83 11.02 -2.36
C ARG A 24 -19.69 11.98 -1.51
N GLY A 25 -19.32 12.12 -0.24
CA GLY A 25 -20.04 12.96 0.73
C GLY A 25 -21.29 12.33 1.33
N SER A 26 -21.83 11.24 0.77
CA SER A 26 -22.94 10.49 1.34
C SER A 26 -22.51 9.23 2.12
N THR A 27 -21.28 8.77 1.91
CA THR A 27 -20.62 7.72 2.69
C THR A 27 -19.23 8.20 3.11
N PRO A 28 -18.62 7.61 4.15
CA PRO A 28 -17.19 7.83 4.40
C PRO A 28 -16.38 7.51 3.13
N THR A 29 -15.38 8.34 2.81
CA THR A 29 -14.45 8.00 1.74
C THR A 29 -13.48 6.94 2.23
N LEU A 30 -13.35 5.84 1.49
CA LEU A 30 -12.29 4.84 1.69
C LEU A 30 -11.09 5.19 0.80
N LEU A 31 -9.93 5.42 1.42
CA LEU A 31 -8.67 5.57 0.72
C LEU A 31 -7.87 4.28 0.78
N LEU A 32 -7.41 3.76 -0.36
CA LEU A 32 -6.58 2.57 -0.48
C LEU A 32 -5.18 2.93 -1.00
N VAL A 33 -4.14 2.40 -0.36
CA VAL A 33 -2.74 2.66 -0.73
C VAL A 33 -1.99 1.33 -0.86
N HIS A 34 -1.39 1.10 -2.03
CA HIS A 34 -0.75 -0.15 -2.41
C HIS A 34 0.66 -0.33 -1.82
N ALA A 35 1.21 -1.55 -1.93
CA ALA A 35 2.57 -1.91 -1.54
C ALA A 35 3.62 -1.57 -2.62
N THR A 36 4.91 -1.69 -2.28
CA THR A 36 6.04 -1.57 -3.20
C THR A 36 5.90 -2.51 -4.39
N GLY A 37 6.13 -2.00 -5.59
CA GLY A 37 6.04 -2.78 -6.83
C GLY A 37 4.63 -3.05 -7.34
N PHE A 38 3.60 -2.55 -6.63
CA PHE A 38 2.19 -2.70 -7.00
C PHE A 38 1.61 -1.41 -7.60
N HIS A 39 0.29 -1.36 -7.76
CA HIS A 39 -0.49 -0.26 -8.30
C HIS A 39 -1.91 -0.25 -7.70
N ALA A 40 -2.71 0.79 -7.93
CA ALA A 40 -4.05 0.93 -7.34
C ALA A 40 -5.02 -0.20 -7.70
N ARG A 41 -4.89 -0.77 -8.89
CA ARG A 41 -5.85 -1.78 -9.39
C ARG A 41 -5.68 -3.17 -8.76
N VAL A 42 -4.67 -3.41 -7.90
CA VAL A 42 -4.58 -4.63 -7.07
C VAL A 42 -5.72 -4.71 -6.05
N TRP A 43 -6.38 -3.60 -5.78
CA TRP A 43 -7.52 -3.50 -4.89
C TRP A 43 -8.87 -3.87 -5.54
N ASP A 44 -8.93 -4.11 -6.86
CA ASP A 44 -10.17 -4.37 -7.59
C ASP A 44 -11.00 -5.48 -6.96
N GLN A 45 -10.37 -6.59 -6.59
CA GLN A 45 -11.08 -7.73 -6.00
C GLN A 45 -11.57 -7.45 -4.58
N VAL A 46 -10.87 -6.61 -3.82
CA VAL A 46 -11.32 -6.13 -2.51
C VAL A 46 -12.52 -5.20 -2.70
N VAL A 47 -12.39 -4.19 -3.57
CA VAL A 47 -13.45 -3.19 -3.81
C VAL A 47 -14.76 -3.82 -4.30
N ARG A 48 -14.69 -4.84 -5.16
CA ARG A 48 -15.89 -5.58 -5.64
C ARG A 48 -16.68 -6.26 -4.52
N ARG A 49 -16.02 -6.54 -3.38
CA ARG A 49 -16.60 -7.25 -2.22
C ARG A 49 -17.00 -6.32 -1.07
N LEU A 50 -16.72 -5.02 -1.21
CA LEU A 50 -17.14 -4.01 -0.23
C LEU A 50 -18.63 -3.67 -0.37
N PRO A 51 -19.28 -3.21 0.73
CA PRO A 51 -20.55 -2.54 0.61
C PRO A 51 -20.40 -1.29 -0.28
N PRO A 52 -21.52 -0.77 -0.83
CA PRO A 52 -21.47 0.47 -1.61
C PRO A 52 -20.87 1.62 -0.79
N VAL A 53 -19.68 2.07 -1.17
CA VAL A 53 -18.92 3.14 -0.52
C VAL A 53 -18.10 3.89 -1.57
N HIS A 54 -17.88 5.19 -1.35
CA HIS A 54 -16.95 5.96 -2.18
C HIS A 54 -15.50 5.48 -1.93
N VAL A 55 -14.77 5.10 -2.98
CA VAL A 55 -13.41 4.57 -2.88
C VAL A 55 -12.45 5.37 -3.77
N LEU A 56 -11.32 5.71 -3.21
CA LEU A 56 -10.15 6.22 -3.92
C LEU A 56 -8.96 5.27 -3.67
N ALA A 57 -8.22 4.91 -4.72
CA ALA A 57 -6.96 4.20 -4.59
C ALA A 57 -5.85 4.99 -5.29
N ILE A 58 -4.80 5.35 -4.55
CA ILE A 58 -3.69 6.18 -5.05
C ILE A 58 -2.55 5.28 -5.50
N GLU A 59 -1.95 5.60 -6.64
CA GLU A 59 -0.67 5.08 -7.08
C GLU A 59 0.44 6.01 -6.57
N LEU A 60 1.35 5.48 -5.77
CA LEU A 60 2.46 6.25 -5.19
C LEU A 60 3.50 6.61 -6.26
N ARG A 61 4.37 7.61 -6.00
CA ARG A 61 5.44 8.01 -6.93
C ARG A 61 6.20 6.81 -7.48
N GLY A 62 6.49 6.81 -8.78
CA GLY A 62 7.22 5.75 -9.46
C GLY A 62 6.46 4.44 -9.65
N HIS A 63 5.16 4.41 -9.32
CA HIS A 63 4.30 3.23 -9.46
C HIS A 63 3.10 3.51 -10.36
N GLY A 64 2.63 2.50 -11.04
CA GLY A 64 1.42 2.58 -11.87
C GLY A 64 1.52 3.67 -12.93
N ARG A 65 0.59 4.63 -12.90
CA ARG A 65 0.48 5.78 -13.82
C ARG A 65 0.95 7.10 -13.19
N SER A 66 1.41 7.03 -11.95
CA SER A 66 2.03 8.17 -11.28
C SER A 66 3.38 8.50 -11.89
N GLU A 67 3.76 9.77 -11.84
CA GLU A 67 5.09 10.20 -12.26
C GLU A 67 6.17 9.58 -11.35
N SER A 68 7.35 9.41 -11.94
CA SER A 68 8.51 8.89 -11.26
C SER A 68 9.52 10.01 -11.04
N LEU A 69 9.69 10.42 -9.79
CA LEU A 69 10.75 11.33 -9.38
C LEU A 69 11.72 10.63 -8.42
N PRO A 70 12.99 11.05 -8.40
CA PRO A 70 13.93 10.59 -7.38
C PRO A 70 13.37 10.82 -5.97
N PHE A 71 13.73 9.93 -5.04
CA PHE A 71 13.36 10.03 -3.63
C PHE A 71 14.56 9.67 -2.73
N ALA A 72 14.61 10.30 -1.57
CA ALA A 72 15.67 10.08 -0.60
C ALA A 72 15.35 8.87 0.30
N GLY A 73 14.08 8.76 0.72
CA GLY A 73 13.62 7.72 1.63
C GLY A 73 12.09 7.60 1.63
N TRP A 74 11.58 6.88 2.60
CA TRP A 74 10.15 6.58 2.70
C TRP A 74 9.31 7.78 3.15
N GLU A 75 9.93 8.77 3.78
CA GLU A 75 9.32 10.05 4.14
C GLU A 75 8.76 10.80 2.92
N ASP A 76 9.35 10.63 1.74
CA ASP A 76 8.87 11.25 0.51
C ASP A 76 7.49 10.70 0.09
N PHE A 77 7.25 9.40 0.27
CA PHE A 77 5.94 8.79 -0.02
C PHE A 77 4.86 9.30 0.94
N GLY A 78 5.21 9.48 2.22
CA GLY A 78 4.31 10.07 3.21
C GLY A 78 3.95 11.52 2.91
N ARG A 79 4.94 12.33 2.47
CA ARG A 79 4.73 13.72 2.06
C ARG A 79 3.83 13.82 0.83
N ASP A 80 4.06 13.00 -0.19
CA ASP A 80 3.23 12.97 -1.39
C ASP A 80 1.78 12.60 -1.05
N LEU A 81 1.60 11.57 -0.21
CA LEU A 81 0.28 11.13 0.18
C LEU A 81 -0.46 12.19 1.01
N ALA A 82 0.25 12.94 1.87
CA ALA A 82 -0.30 14.07 2.61
C ALA A 82 -0.79 15.18 1.67
N GLN A 83 0.01 15.54 0.66
CA GLN A 83 -0.39 16.50 -0.37
C GLN A 83 -1.57 15.99 -1.20
N ALA A 84 -1.56 14.69 -1.57
CA ALA A 84 -2.65 14.08 -2.32
C ALA A 84 -3.96 14.06 -1.51
N ALA A 85 -3.90 13.78 -0.22
CA ALA A 85 -5.07 13.85 0.66
C ALA A 85 -5.67 15.26 0.73
N ALA A 86 -4.82 16.29 0.74
CA ALA A 86 -5.24 17.68 0.68
C ALA A 86 -5.82 18.06 -0.71
N ALA A 87 -5.15 17.68 -1.81
CA ALA A 87 -5.60 17.97 -3.17
C ALA A 87 -6.90 17.25 -3.55
N LEU A 88 -7.17 16.09 -2.94
CA LEU A 88 -8.42 15.34 -3.09
C LEU A 88 -9.52 15.82 -2.13
N ASP A 89 -9.21 16.78 -1.29
CA ASP A 89 -10.10 17.32 -0.26
C ASP A 89 -10.71 16.23 0.62
N LEU A 90 -9.85 15.34 1.13
CA LEU A 90 -10.27 14.29 2.04
C LEU A 90 -10.56 14.89 3.43
N GLU A 91 -11.71 14.50 3.99
CA GLU A 91 -12.11 14.83 5.36
C GLU A 91 -12.62 13.55 6.04
N GLY A 92 -12.04 13.20 7.18
CA GLY A 92 -12.46 12.05 7.96
C GLY A 92 -12.45 10.71 7.19
N ALA A 93 -11.58 10.53 6.22
CA ALA A 93 -11.50 9.31 5.43
C ALA A 93 -11.09 8.10 6.29
N VAL A 94 -11.64 6.93 5.99
CA VAL A 94 -11.07 5.64 6.42
C VAL A 94 -9.96 5.29 5.44
N ALA A 95 -8.75 5.05 5.92
CA ALA A 95 -7.63 4.78 5.04
C ALA A 95 -6.98 3.42 5.34
N VAL A 96 -6.73 2.67 4.27
CA VAL A 96 -6.12 1.34 4.32
C VAL A 96 -4.85 1.33 3.49
N GLY A 97 -3.74 0.97 4.11
CA GLY A 97 -2.45 0.88 3.44
C GLY A 97 -1.80 -0.48 3.60
N HIS A 98 -1.37 -1.05 2.50
CA HIS A 98 -0.63 -2.29 2.49
C HIS A 98 0.87 -2.03 2.42
N SER A 99 1.64 -2.66 3.30
CA SER A 99 3.11 -2.60 3.28
C SER A 99 3.61 -1.13 3.29
N MET A 100 4.38 -0.71 2.27
CA MET A 100 4.82 0.68 2.07
C MET A 100 3.66 1.69 2.16
N GLY A 101 2.48 1.33 1.62
CA GLY A 101 1.29 2.17 1.71
C GLY A 101 0.84 2.42 3.14
N GLY A 102 1.00 1.43 4.03
CA GLY A 102 0.71 1.58 5.46
C GLY A 102 1.69 2.56 6.14
N HIS A 103 2.97 2.47 5.81
CA HIS A 103 3.98 3.41 6.30
C HIS A 103 3.68 4.85 5.82
N ALA A 104 3.41 5.03 4.52
CA ALA A 104 3.09 6.33 3.96
C ALA A 104 1.82 6.95 4.59
N LEU A 105 0.80 6.13 4.90
CA LEU A 105 -0.42 6.59 5.56
C LEU A 105 -0.16 7.13 6.97
N VAL A 106 0.68 6.48 7.77
CA VAL A 106 1.03 6.96 9.12
C VAL A 106 1.68 8.34 9.04
N ALA A 107 2.64 8.52 8.15
CA ALA A 107 3.31 9.80 7.95
C ALA A 107 2.33 10.88 7.45
N ALA A 108 1.48 10.54 6.47
CA ALA A 108 0.49 11.47 5.91
C ALA A 108 -0.56 11.89 6.94
N ALA A 109 -1.07 10.95 7.74
CA ALA A 109 -2.08 11.24 8.75
C ALA A 109 -1.53 12.10 9.90
N ALA A 110 -0.27 11.91 10.26
CA ALA A 110 0.39 12.78 11.25
C ALA A 110 0.62 14.20 10.70
N ALA A 111 0.95 14.34 9.41
CA ALA A 111 1.17 15.63 8.76
C ALA A 111 -0.14 16.39 8.46
N GLN A 112 -1.27 15.70 8.32
CA GLN A 112 -2.55 16.26 7.93
C GLN A 112 -3.68 15.82 8.90
N PRO A 113 -3.69 16.31 10.15
CA PRO A 113 -4.75 16.01 11.12
C PRO A 113 -6.13 16.38 10.57
N GLY A 114 -7.11 15.49 10.79
CA GLY A 114 -8.50 15.67 10.33
C GLY A 114 -8.79 15.08 8.94
N ARG A 115 -7.79 14.81 8.10
CA ARG A 115 -8.01 14.18 6.80
C ARG A 115 -8.45 12.72 6.93
N PHE A 116 -8.04 12.07 8.02
CA PHE A 116 -8.32 10.66 8.29
C PHE A 116 -9.04 10.50 9.63
N ALA A 117 -10.09 9.69 9.64
CA ALA A 117 -10.81 9.33 10.86
C ALA A 117 -10.27 8.03 11.47
N ARG A 118 -9.67 7.15 10.65
CA ARG A 118 -9.22 5.83 11.06
C ARG A 118 -8.21 5.26 10.07
N LEU A 119 -7.23 4.50 10.55
CA LEU A 119 -6.26 3.80 9.71
C LEU A 119 -6.36 2.29 9.92
N MET A 120 -6.24 1.52 8.83
CA MET A 120 -5.95 0.09 8.84
C MET A 120 -4.64 -0.14 8.09
N LEU A 121 -3.64 -0.64 8.78
CA LEU A 121 -2.30 -0.87 8.27
C LEU A 121 -2.11 -2.37 8.06
N ILE A 122 -2.13 -2.80 6.79
CA ILE A 122 -1.93 -4.21 6.44
C ILE A 122 -0.44 -4.47 6.29
N ASP A 123 0.09 -5.11 7.27
CA ASP A 123 1.46 -5.64 7.32
C ASP A 123 2.55 -4.63 6.95
N PRO A 124 2.54 -3.41 7.56
CA PRO A 124 3.50 -2.36 7.23
C PRO A 124 4.91 -2.77 7.70
N PRO A 125 5.98 -2.55 6.90
CA PRO A 125 7.35 -2.87 7.30
C PRO A 125 7.88 -1.80 8.28
N MET A 126 7.30 -1.78 9.46
CA MET A 126 7.72 -0.97 10.60
C MET A 126 8.37 -1.88 11.63
N PHE A 127 9.66 -1.70 11.82
CA PHE A 127 10.51 -2.52 12.67
C PHE A 127 10.53 -1.99 14.09
N ALA A 128 11.06 -2.76 15.05
CA ALA A 128 11.28 -2.27 16.41
C ALA A 128 12.12 -0.98 16.42
N PRO A 129 11.85 -0.03 17.33
CA PRO A 129 12.55 1.28 17.36
C PRO A 129 14.07 1.16 17.32
N GLU A 130 14.62 0.16 17.98
CA GLU A 130 16.07 -0.09 18.08
C GLU A 130 16.68 -0.43 16.70
N SER A 131 15.90 -1.01 15.81
CA SER A 131 16.34 -1.36 14.44
C SER A 131 16.64 -0.13 13.58
N TYR A 132 16.07 1.02 13.91
CA TYR A 132 16.34 2.29 13.22
C TYR A 132 17.59 2.98 13.76
N LEU A 133 17.95 2.74 15.02
CA LEU A 133 19.16 3.28 15.65
C LEU A 133 20.41 2.58 15.12
N ASN A 134 20.34 1.27 14.94
CA ASN A 134 21.45 0.41 14.52
C ASN A 134 21.35 0.00 13.06
N ARG A 135 20.87 0.91 12.20
CA ARG A 135 20.71 0.61 10.77
C ARG A 135 22.06 0.34 10.09
N PRO A 136 22.16 -0.71 9.27
CA PRO A 136 23.35 -0.94 8.47
C PRO A 136 23.51 0.18 7.42
N PRO A 137 24.72 0.44 6.93
CA PRO A 137 24.91 1.29 5.75
C PRO A 137 24.08 0.76 4.59
N LEU A 138 23.82 1.61 3.58
CA LEU A 138 23.25 1.11 2.32
C LEU A 138 24.20 0.06 1.76
N SER A 139 23.65 -1.08 1.33
CA SER A 139 24.44 -2.10 0.64
C SER A 139 25.08 -1.50 -0.61
N SER A 140 26.34 -1.84 -0.89
CA SER A 140 26.96 -1.58 -2.17
C SER A 140 26.30 -2.37 -3.29
N ASP A 141 25.72 -3.53 -2.96
CA ASP A 141 25.02 -4.39 -3.90
C ASP A 141 23.54 -3.97 -3.97
N PRO A 142 23.01 -3.73 -5.18
CA PRO A 142 21.62 -3.34 -5.35
C PRO A 142 20.67 -4.47 -4.89
N HIS A 143 19.50 -4.09 -4.39
CA HIS A 143 18.48 -5.06 -4.01
C HIS A 143 18.14 -5.99 -5.20
N PRO A 144 17.90 -7.30 -4.97
CA PRO A 144 17.60 -8.27 -6.05
C PRO A 144 16.44 -7.88 -6.96
N ALA A 145 15.50 -7.05 -6.49
CA ALA A 145 14.40 -6.52 -7.29
C ALA A 145 14.87 -5.74 -8.53
N VAL A 146 16.08 -5.13 -8.50
CA VAL A 146 16.67 -4.43 -9.65
C VAL A 146 16.86 -5.36 -10.85
N GLY A 147 17.12 -6.66 -10.58
CA GLY A 147 17.31 -7.70 -11.62
C GLY A 147 16.00 -8.31 -12.15
N ARG A 148 14.83 -7.81 -11.74
CA ARG A 148 13.56 -8.34 -12.28
C ARG A 148 13.45 -8.13 -13.79
N LYS A 149 12.87 -9.13 -14.50
CA LYS A 149 12.50 -8.95 -15.90
C LYS A 149 11.52 -7.78 -16.00
N ASN A 150 11.88 -6.76 -16.77
CA ASN A 150 11.10 -5.54 -16.92
C ASN A 150 10.20 -5.55 -18.15
N ARG A 151 10.52 -6.35 -19.18
CA ARG A 151 9.88 -6.30 -20.50
C ARG A 151 9.04 -7.54 -20.78
N PHE A 152 7.84 -7.32 -21.34
CA PHE A 152 6.85 -8.36 -21.65
C PHE A 152 6.14 -8.03 -22.96
N GLU A 153 5.76 -9.07 -23.71
CA GLU A 153 5.00 -8.94 -24.94
C GLU A 153 3.55 -8.48 -24.69
N SER A 154 2.98 -8.91 -23.56
CA SER A 154 1.60 -8.61 -23.19
C SER A 154 1.35 -8.82 -21.69
N PRO A 155 0.24 -8.28 -21.14
CA PRO A 155 -0.24 -8.65 -19.81
C PRO A 155 -0.45 -10.16 -19.62
N GLN A 156 -0.88 -10.87 -20.67
CA GLN A 156 -1.03 -12.32 -20.62
C GLN A 156 0.32 -13.04 -20.46
N ALA A 157 1.36 -12.60 -21.17
CA ALA A 157 2.72 -13.14 -21.01
C ALA A 157 3.27 -12.94 -19.58
N LEU A 158 2.92 -11.82 -18.93
CA LEU A 158 3.24 -11.60 -17.53
C LEU A 158 2.49 -12.57 -16.63
N PHE A 159 1.18 -12.75 -16.84
CA PHE A 159 0.33 -13.69 -16.10
C PHE A 159 0.86 -15.14 -16.20
N ASP A 160 1.11 -15.62 -17.43
CA ASP A 160 1.59 -16.98 -17.69
C ASP A 160 2.94 -17.25 -17.00
N ARG A 161 3.78 -16.21 -16.93
CA ARG A 161 5.05 -16.29 -16.21
C ARG A 161 4.88 -16.43 -14.71
N MET A 162 3.85 -15.81 -14.12
CA MET A 162 3.68 -15.69 -12.67
C MET A 162 2.80 -16.76 -12.05
N VAL A 163 1.75 -17.20 -12.74
CA VAL A 163 0.66 -18.00 -12.19
C VAL A 163 1.09 -19.29 -11.48
N GLN A 164 2.22 -19.90 -11.89
CA GLN A 164 2.78 -21.11 -11.28
C GLN A 164 3.94 -20.86 -10.31
N ARG A 165 4.24 -19.58 -10.00
CA ARG A 165 5.41 -19.21 -9.17
C ARG A 165 4.99 -18.64 -7.84
N LEU A 166 5.64 -19.04 -6.76
CA LEU A 166 5.50 -18.35 -5.50
C LEU A 166 6.06 -16.90 -5.62
N PRO A 167 5.43 -15.96 -4.98
CA PRO A 167 4.20 -16.08 -4.16
C PRO A 167 2.89 -15.98 -4.95
N TYR A 168 2.93 -15.71 -6.25
CA TYR A 168 1.77 -15.41 -7.09
C TYR A 168 0.79 -16.58 -7.24
N SER A 169 1.30 -17.82 -7.13
CA SER A 169 0.48 -19.04 -7.21
C SER A 169 -0.48 -19.23 -6.02
N THR A 170 -0.31 -18.45 -4.95
CA THR A 170 -1.21 -18.46 -3.78
C THR A 170 -2.29 -17.39 -3.84
N TRP A 171 -2.23 -16.49 -4.83
CA TRP A 171 -3.19 -15.40 -4.94
C TRP A 171 -4.54 -15.86 -5.47
N ASP A 172 -5.59 -15.09 -5.17
CA ASP A 172 -6.85 -15.15 -5.91
C ASP A 172 -6.55 -14.97 -7.41
N PRO A 173 -7.00 -15.88 -8.29
CA PRO A 173 -6.65 -15.82 -9.71
C PRO A 173 -7.08 -14.52 -10.40
N GLU A 174 -8.20 -13.90 -9.97
CA GLU A 174 -8.64 -12.63 -10.53
C GLU A 174 -7.77 -11.46 -10.01
N ALA A 175 -7.31 -11.52 -8.76
CA ALA A 175 -6.35 -10.55 -8.24
C ALA A 175 -5.03 -10.59 -9.01
N LEU A 176 -4.54 -11.78 -9.38
CA LEU A 176 -3.36 -11.92 -10.23
C LEU A 176 -3.61 -11.39 -11.65
N ARG A 177 -4.81 -11.63 -12.23
CA ARG A 177 -5.17 -11.06 -13.54
C ARG A 177 -5.19 -9.54 -13.50
N ASP A 178 -5.82 -8.94 -12.47
CA ASP A 178 -5.87 -7.49 -12.29
C ASP A 178 -4.46 -6.91 -12.11
N TYR A 179 -3.59 -7.58 -11.34
CA TYR A 179 -2.18 -7.19 -11.19
C TYR A 179 -1.46 -7.19 -12.55
N CYS A 180 -1.57 -8.24 -13.34
CA CYS A 180 -0.89 -8.33 -14.63
C CYS A 180 -1.47 -7.38 -15.68
N ALA A 181 -2.81 -7.22 -15.71
CA ALA A 181 -3.49 -6.36 -16.67
C ALA A 181 -3.17 -4.87 -16.49
N HIS A 182 -2.95 -4.45 -15.23
CA HIS A 182 -2.75 -3.04 -14.89
C HIS A 182 -1.33 -2.70 -14.42
N GLY A 183 -0.49 -3.69 -14.16
CA GLY A 183 0.90 -3.53 -13.72
C GLY A 183 1.91 -3.29 -14.83
N LEU A 184 1.44 -3.14 -16.06
CA LEU A 184 2.27 -2.85 -17.24
C LEU A 184 1.89 -1.51 -17.87
N ARG A 185 2.85 -0.89 -18.53
CA ARG A 185 2.70 0.29 -19.40
C ARG A 185 3.28 -0.03 -20.77
N PRO A 186 2.77 0.55 -21.88
CA PRO A 186 3.43 0.46 -23.16
C PRO A 186 4.90 0.89 -23.05
N ALA A 187 5.80 0.15 -23.64
CA ALA A 187 7.22 0.50 -23.67
C ALA A 187 7.44 1.77 -24.50
N ALA A 188 8.41 2.59 -24.11
CA ALA A 188 8.67 3.89 -24.74
C ALA A 188 9.08 3.77 -26.21
N ASP A 189 9.71 2.67 -26.62
CA ASP A 189 10.08 2.37 -28.01
C ASP A 189 8.94 1.78 -28.84
N GLY A 190 7.75 1.58 -28.25
CA GLY A 190 6.57 1.06 -28.92
C GLY A 190 6.56 -0.46 -29.07
N ASP A 191 7.57 -1.19 -28.57
CA ASP A 191 7.65 -2.65 -28.64
C ASP A 191 7.33 -3.30 -27.28
N GLY A 192 6.11 -3.82 -27.16
CA GLY A 192 5.62 -4.52 -25.96
C GLY A 192 5.34 -3.59 -24.79
N PHE A 193 5.58 -4.11 -23.59
CA PHE A 193 5.21 -3.49 -22.33
C PHE A 193 6.35 -3.55 -21.32
N GLU A 194 6.37 -2.59 -20.40
CA GLU A 194 7.27 -2.52 -19.27
C GLU A 194 6.50 -2.51 -17.95
N LEU A 195 7.12 -2.99 -16.88
CA LEU A 195 6.55 -2.89 -15.53
C LEU A 195 6.23 -1.43 -15.18
N ALA A 196 5.03 -1.19 -14.68
CA ALA A 196 4.56 0.14 -14.29
C ALA A 196 5.30 0.70 -13.06
N CYS A 197 5.97 -0.17 -12.29
CA CYS A 197 7.02 0.19 -11.35
C CYS A 197 8.34 -0.36 -11.88
N ALA A 198 9.26 0.53 -12.26
CA ALA A 198 10.56 0.12 -12.78
C ALA A 198 11.35 -0.68 -11.72
N PRO A 199 12.05 -1.78 -12.09
CA PRO A 199 12.84 -2.58 -11.15
C PRO A 199 13.84 -1.77 -10.32
N ALA A 200 14.44 -0.74 -10.91
CA ALA A 200 15.34 0.16 -10.19
C ALA A 200 14.62 0.98 -9.09
N THR A 201 13.40 1.44 -9.36
CA THR A 201 12.56 2.13 -8.37
C THR A 201 12.17 1.19 -7.25
N GLU A 202 11.70 -0.02 -7.58
CA GLU A 202 11.35 -1.05 -6.60
C GLU A 202 12.54 -1.41 -5.70
N GLY A 203 13.70 -1.66 -6.29
CA GLY A 203 14.93 -1.95 -5.54
C GLY A 203 15.32 -0.81 -4.60
N ARG A 204 15.26 0.43 -5.07
CA ARG A 204 15.57 1.61 -4.24
C ARG A 204 14.59 1.75 -3.06
N VAL A 205 13.31 1.44 -3.23
CA VAL A 205 12.34 1.43 -2.12
C VAL A 205 12.77 0.43 -1.05
N TYR A 206 13.12 -0.79 -1.42
CA TYR A 206 13.59 -1.81 -0.47
C TYR A 206 14.90 -1.42 0.23
N ASP A 207 15.86 -0.82 -0.49
CA ASP A 207 17.14 -0.38 0.07
C ASP A 207 16.96 0.70 1.15
N THR A 208 15.86 1.46 1.10
CA THR A 208 15.61 2.59 1.99
C THR A 208 14.60 2.31 3.11
N VAL A 209 14.04 1.09 3.21
CA VAL A 209 12.95 0.73 4.13
C VAL A 209 13.23 1.03 5.61
N ARG A 210 14.48 0.95 6.07
CA ARG A 210 14.89 1.21 7.47
C ARG A 210 15.46 2.61 7.70
N ARG A 211 15.21 3.55 6.78
CA ARG A 211 15.85 4.87 6.84
C ARG A 211 14.99 5.95 7.50
N ASP A 212 13.69 5.78 7.53
CA ASP A 212 12.79 6.72 8.16
C ASP A 212 12.60 6.41 9.67
N ALA A 213 13.57 6.84 10.48
CA ALA A 213 13.41 6.78 11.94
C ALA A 213 12.36 7.76 12.47
N GLY A 214 12.01 8.79 11.67
CA GLY A 214 10.99 9.77 11.99
C GLY A 214 9.58 9.20 12.08
N ILE A 215 9.36 8.00 11.52
CA ILE A 215 8.05 7.34 11.53
C ILE A 215 7.48 7.16 12.95
N TYR A 216 8.34 6.92 13.96
CA TYR A 216 7.90 6.78 15.35
C TYR A 216 7.40 8.08 15.96
N ALA A 217 7.91 9.25 15.53
CA ALA A 217 7.33 10.54 15.91
C ALA A 217 5.93 10.69 15.32
N SER A 218 5.72 10.29 14.06
CA SER A 218 4.42 10.28 13.41
C SER A 218 3.44 9.33 14.10
N ILE A 219 3.86 8.10 14.45
CA ILE A 219 3.05 7.11 15.17
C ILE A 219 2.53 7.72 16.49
N ARG A 220 3.42 8.31 17.30
CA ARG A 220 3.06 8.90 18.60
C ARG A 220 2.21 10.18 18.48
N ALA A 221 2.26 10.86 17.34
CA ALA A 221 1.43 12.05 17.08
C ALA A 221 -0.03 11.71 16.78
N LEU A 222 -0.31 10.52 16.26
CA LEU A 222 -1.67 10.13 15.89
C LEU A 222 -2.61 10.01 17.08
N ARG A 223 -3.85 10.52 16.89
CA ARG A 223 -4.93 10.49 17.89
C ARG A 223 -6.18 9.76 17.40
N ILE A 224 -6.10 9.18 16.23
CA ILE A 224 -7.17 8.40 15.59
C ILE A 224 -6.94 6.90 15.82
N PRO A 225 -8.00 6.07 15.78
CA PRO A 225 -7.85 4.62 15.86
C PRO A 225 -7.00 4.06 14.73
N VAL A 226 -6.11 3.11 15.07
CA VAL A 226 -5.23 2.44 14.12
C VAL A 226 -5.30 0.93 14.34
N THR A 227 -5.75 0.19 13.31
CA THR A 227 -5.70 -1.26 13.31
C THR A 227 -4.46 -1.72 12.53
N VAL A 228 -3.55 -2.44 13.19
CA VAL A 228 -2.39 -3.09 12.58
C VAL A 228 -2.75 -4.53 12.30
N VAL A 229 -2.82 -4.91 11.03
CA VAL A 229 -3.07 -6.30 10.60
C VAL A 229 -1.73 -6.93 10.24
N ARG A 230 -1.36 -8.00 10.91
CA ARG A 230 -0.08 -8.69 10.69
C ARG A 230 -0.30 -10.09 10.12
N ALA A 231 0.51 -10.44 9.12
CA ALA A 231 0.61 -11.79 8.58
C ALA A 231 1.35 -12.73 9.56
N ARG A 232 1.52 -13.98 9.16
CA ARG A 232 2.30 -14.97 9.89
C ARG A 232 3.71 -14.45 10.20
N ALA A 233 4.22 -14.80 11.36
CA ALA A 233 5.57 -14.43 11.75
C ALA A 233 6.63 -14.97 10.76
N LEU A 234 7.72 -14.23 10.59
CA LEU A 234 8.93 -14.76 9.97
C LEU A 234 9.51 -15.85 10.90
N ASP A 235 9.78 -17.00 10.36
CA ASP A 235 10.55 -18.04 11.02
C ASP A 235 11.92 -18.24 10.33
N GLU A 236 12.78 -19.08 10.89
CA GLU A 236 14.13 -19.33 10.35
C GLU A 236 14.10 -19.94 8.92
N SER A 237 12.98 -20.56 8.51
CA SER A 237 12.80 -21.12 7.17
C SER A 237 12.45 -20.07 6.12
N ILE A 238 12.04 -18.87 6.54
CA ILE A 238 11.63 -17.77 5.67
C ILE A 238 12.81 -16.79 5.55
N ARG A 239 13.31 -16.63 4.33
CA ARG A 239 14.42 -15.71 4.06
C ARG A 239 14.03 -14.26 4.39
N PRO A 240 14.96 -13.43 4.87
CA PRO A 240 14.72 -11.99 4.99
C PRO A 240 14.20 -11.43 3.64
N PHE A 241 13.14 -10.63 3.71
CA PHE A 241 12.41 -10.09 2.55
C PHE A 241 11.61 -11.13 1.73
N ASP A 242 11.39 -12.34 2.25
CA ASP A 242 10.41 -13.24 1.67
C ASP A 242 9.00 -12.69 1.98
N THR A 243 8.21 -12.47 0.93
CA THR A 243 6.82 -11.98 1.05
C THR A 243 5.86 -12.99 1.69
N LEU A 244 6.37 -14.13 2.11
CA LEU A 244 5.60 -15.15 2.82
C LEU A 244 5.45 -14.88 4.32
N GLY A 245 6.25 -14.01 4.92
CA GLY A 245 6.16 -13.65 6.33
C GLY A 245 5.98 -12.15 6.56
N SER A 246 5.53 -11.80 7.77
CA SER A 246 5.29 -10.41 8.18
C SER A 246 6.59 -9.66 8.44
N PRO A 247 6.82 -8.50 7.79
CA PRO A 247 7.89 -7.59 8.16
C PRO A 247 7.54 -6.69 9.34
N THR A 248 6.29 -6.75 9.82
CA THR A 248 5.79 -5.86 10.87
C THR A 248 6.25 -6.33 12.25
N TRP A 249 6.83 -5.42 13.00
CA TRP A 249 7.17 -5.69 14.41
C TRP A 249 5.91 -5.99 15.24
N PRO A 250 5.88 -7.10 16.02
CA PRO A 250 4.70 -7.49 16.79
C PRO A 250 4.26 -6.47 17.84
N GLY A 251 5.17 -5.61 18.32
CA GLY A 251 4.86 -4.55 19.28
C GLY A 251 4.29 -3.28 18.68
N LEU A 252 4.20 -3.17 17.34
CA LEU A 252 3.87 -1.93 16.64
C LEU A 252 2.54 -1.30 17.08
N ALA A 253 1.49 -2.09 17.27
CA ALA A 253 0.19 -1.57 17.66
C ALA A 253 0.23 -0.85 19.02
N GLY A 254 1.08 -1.30 19.93
CA GLY A 254 1.28 -0.68 21.25
C GLY A 254 1.95 0.71 21.20
N GLU A 255 2.56 1.10 20.11
CA GLU A 255 3.16 2.43 19.92
C GLU A 255 2.12 3.50 19.54
N PHE A 256 0.95 3.11 19.05
CA PHE A 256 -0.16 4.02 18.78
C PHE A 256 -0.96 4.25 20.06
N ARG A 257 -1.46 5.47 20.26
CA ARG A 257 -2.32 5.82 21.40
C ARG A 257 -3.62 5.00 21.43
N ASP A 258 -4.21 4.73 20.27
CA ASP A 258 -5.42 3.92 20.07
C ASP A 258 -5.11 2.87 18.99
N GLY A 259 -4.22 1.94 19.34
CA GLY A 259 -3.74 0.88 18.47
C GLY A 259 -4.40 -0.46 18.77
N ARG A 260 -4.85 -1.15 17.73
CA ARG A 260 -5.36 -2.54 17.78
C ARG A 260 -4.46 -3.45 16.96
N ASP A 261 -4.00 -4.56 17.52
CA ASP A 261 -3.28 -5.62 16.81
C ASP A 261 -4.24 -6.72 16.34
N LEU A 262 -4.14 -7.08 15.05
CA LEU A 262 -4.84 -8.22 14.47
C LEU A 262 -3.82 -9.15 13.79
N HIS A 263 -3.45 -10.23 14.47
CA HIS A 263 -2.52 -11.22 13.94
C HIS A 263 -3.26 -12.33 13.18
N LEU A 264 -2.89 -12.55 11.91
CA LEU A 264 -3.45 -13.55 11.01
C LEU A 264 -2.37 -14.58 10.63
N PRO A 265 -2.14 -15.61 11.50
CA PRO A 265 -0.99 -16.52 11.34
C PRO A 265 -1.08 -17.41 10.09
N ASP A 266 -2.27 -17.55 9.52
CA ASP A 266 -2.51 -18.36 8.31
C ASP A 266 -2.38 -17.54 7.01
N LYS A 267 -2.08 -16.24 7.10
CA LYS A 267 -1.95 -15.34 5.93
C LYS A 267 -0.50 -14.92 5.72
N THR A 268 -0.18 -14.64 4.45
CA THR A 268 1.13 -14.08 4.08
C THR A 268 1.09 -12.55 4.04
N HIS A 269 2.27 -11.93 3.86
CA HIS A 269 2.37 -10.50 3.60
C HIS A 269 1.46 -10.02 2.46
N LEU A 270 1.14 -10.90 1.52
CA LEU A 270 0.36 -10.58 0.33
C LEU A 270 -1.14 -10.86 0.48
N MET A 271 -1.64 -10.89 1.72
CA MET A 271 -3.05 -11.19 2.04
C MET A 271 -4.10 -10.38 1.26
N PRO A 272 -3.88 -9.12 0.80
CA PRO A 272 -4.89 -8.41 0.01
C PRO A 272 -5.15 -9.06 -1.35
N MET A 273 -4.16 -9.73 -1.93
CA MET A 273 -4.27 -10.47 -3.19
C MET A 273 -4.57 -11.96 -2.96
N GLU A 274 -4.15 -12.50 -1.82
CA GLU A 274 -4.35 -13.90 -1.43
C GLU A 274 -5.80 -14.17 -0.99
N ASP A 275 -6.39 -13.25 -0.22
CA ASP A 275 -7.75 -13.37 0.30
C ASP A 275 -8.48 -12.00 0.31
N PRO A 276 -8.85 -11.51 -0.88
CA PRO A 276 -9.53 -10.21 -0.98
C PRO A 276 -10.88 -10.18 -0.27
N ALA A 277 -11.52 -11.34 -0.05
CA ALA A 277 -12.78 -11.41 0.68
C ALA A 277 -12.58 -11.15 2.18
N LEU A 278 -11.53 -11.72 2.79
CA LEU A 278 -11.16 -11.44 4.17
C LEU A 278 -10.85 -9.95 4.36
N VAL A 279 -10.00 -9.40 3.47
CA VAL A 279 -9.61 -7.99 3.56
C VAL A 279 -10.81 -7.06 3.39
N ALA A 280 -11.74 -7.36 2.49
CA ALA A 280 -12.97 -6.58 2.33
C ALA A 280 -13.84 -6.61 3.59
N ARG A 281 -13.96 -7.75 4.30
CA ARG A 281 -14.69 -7.84 5.58
C ARG A 281 -14.03 -6.97 6.65
N LEU A 282 -12.70 -7.04 6.79
CA LEU A 282 -11.97 -6.22 7.77
C LEU A 282 -12.13 -4.72 7.49
N ILE A 283 -12.08 -4.32 6.22
CA ILE A 283 -12.32 -2.93 5.83
C ILE A 283 -13.76 -2.51 6.12
N ALA A 284 -14.74 -3.38 5.89
CA ALA A 284 -16.14 -3.08 6.20
C ALA A 284 -16.37 -2.84 7.72
N GLU A 285 -15.66 -3.57 8.59
CA GLU A 285 -15.67 -3.34 10.04
C GLU A 285 -15.11 -1.94 10.40
N GLU A 286 -14.02 -1.52 9.76
CA GLU A 286 -13.43 -0.19 9.96
C GLU A 286 -14.38 0.93 9.49
N LEU A 287 -15.07 0.73 8.35
CA LEU A 287 -16.06 1.68 7.83
C LEU A 287 -17.24 1.84 8.79
N LEU A 288 -17.74 0.75 9.39
CA LEU A 288 -18.81 0.79 10.39
C LEU A 288 -18.40 1.55 11.65
N GLY A 289 -17.12 1.38 12.07
CA GLY A 289 -16.57 2.10 13.23
C GLY A 289 -16.36 3.59 13.00
N ALA A 290 -16.32 4.05 11.74
CA ALA A 290 -16.16 5.45 11.35
C ALA A 290 -17.52 6.15 11.07
N ALA A 291 -18.62 5.40 10.91
CA ALA A 291 -19.94 5.98 10.73
C ALA A 291 -20.33 6.81 11.97
N PRO A 292 -20.90 8.01 11.81
CA PRO A 292 -21.42 8.77 12.94
C PRO A 292 -22.39 7.87 13.72
N ARG A 293 -22.17 7.71 15.04
CA ARG A 293 -23.15 7.04 15.87
C ARG A 293 -24.45 7.83 15.72
N ALA A 294 -25.54 7.16 15.27
CA ALA A 294 -26.85 7.77 15.26
C ALA A 294 -27.08 8.37 16.64
N ALA A 295 -27.38 9.69 16.67
CA ALA A 295 -27.76 10.35 17.91
C ALA A 295 -28.97 9.62 18.45
N GLY A 296 -28.80 8.89 19.55
CA GLY A 296 -29.89 8.23 20.27
C GLY A 296 -30.72 9.24 21.04
#